data_b64b51e49bba1467576e305be9a7b288
#
_entry.id   b64b51e49bba1467576e305be9a7b288
#
_cell.length_a   1.000
_cell.length_b   1.000
_cell.length_c   1.000
_cell.angle_alpha   90.00
_cell.angle_beta   90.00
_cell.angle_gamma   90.00
#
_symmetry.space_group_name_H-M   'P 1'
#
loop_
_entity.id
_entity.type
_entity.pdbx_description
1 polymer ?
#
loop_
_entity_poly.entity_id
_entity_poly.type
_entity_poly.pdbx_seq_one_letter_code
_entity_poly.pdbx_strand_id
1 'polypeptide(L)'
;RHDINEVHVNSDKQIKNLQKICDNFSELQKYQINPDKVMSDSQTQIQTLQKMLENIATKAVDKPTITTNTTNTITNQIRNCFSTKHFLEDIKIADIKRKCQSSLTEQILMDGQRGIARLCTEQIINTRDKKKLLIATDHTRAKFRYMDKQGNLKDDIEARTFIEKVSKPIKEVADIVFDNVLSCIKDEKEMLEDDDYSRKAELNDKELQANRSMMYIKCFDDPKHNSDFTNELAILNKS
;
A
#
# COMPACT_ATOMS: atom_id res chain seq x y z
N ARG A 1 -67.05 33.09 19.36
CA ARG A 1 -67.32 31.68 18.89
C ARG A 1 -66.23 31.08 18.00
N HIS A 2 -65.25 31.87 17.52
CA HIS A 2 -64.17 31.37 16.66
C HIS A 2 -63.03 30.69 17.45
N ASP A 3 -62.71 31.17 18.66
CA ASP A 3 -61.55 30.69 19.44
C ASP A 3 -61.72 29.31 20.03
N ILE A 4 -62.93 28.85 20.32
CA ILE A 4 -63.15 27.51 20.91
C ILE A 4 -62.92 26.37 19.88
N ASN A 5 -63.24 26.58 18.60
CA ASN A 5 -63.03 25.59 17.56
C ASN A 5 -61.55 25.42 17.23
N GLU A 6 -60.72 26.47 17.28
CA GLU A 6 -59.27 26.39 17.05
C GLU A 6 -58.54 25.62 18.14
N VAL A 7 -58.98 25.81 19.41
CA VAL A 7 -58.43 25.08 20.57
C VAL A 7 -58.78 23.57 20.48
N HIS A 8 -59.99 23.21 20.04
CA HIS A 8 -60.37 21.80 19.85
C HIS A 8 -59.59 21.11 18.72
N VAL A 9 -59.40 21.79 17.60
CA VAL A 9 -58.61 21.26 16.46
C VAL A 9 -57.15 21.07 16.84
N ASN A 10 -56.59 21.92 17.65
CA ASN A 10 -55.19 21.82 18.11
C ASN A 10 -55.03 20.71 19.16
N SER A 11 -56.03 20.53 20.04
CA SER A 11 -56.06 19.43 21.00
C SER A 11 -56.16 18.05 20.31
N ASP A 12 -57.00 17.92 19.31
CA ASP A 12 -57.12 16.64 18.54
C ASP A 12 -55.86 16.31 17.75
N LYS A 13 -55.14 17.32 17.24
CA LYS A 13 -53.82 17.11 16.60
C LYS A 13 -52.77 16.64 17.62
N GLN A 14 -52.77 17.22 18.82
CA GLN A 14 -51.83 16.81 19.88
C GLN A 14 -52.14 15.39 20.36
N ILE A 15 -53.41 15.03 20.54
CA ILE A 15 -53.80 13.68 20.91
C ILE A 15 -53.38 12.65 19.87
N LYS A 16 -53.56 12.92 18.56
CA LYS A 16 -53.09 12.05 17.46
C LYS A 16 -51.58 11.92 17.42
N ASN A 17 -50.83 12.97 17.72
CA ASN A 17 -49.37 12.88 17.78
C ASN A 17 -48.89 12.10 18.99
N LEU A 18 -49.50 12.22 20.16
CA LEU A 18 -49.21 11.43 21.34
C LEU A 18 -49.53 9.96 21.10
N GLN A 19 -50.64 9.64 20.41
CA GLN A 19 -51.00 8.28 20.05
C GLN A 19 -49.94 7.63 19.15
N LYS A 20 -49.45 8.36 18.13
CA LYS A 20 -48.34 7.88 17.26
C LYS A 20 -47.07 7.65 18.04
N ILE A 21 -46.76 8.48 19.03
CA ILE A 21 -45.58 8.29 19.88
C ILE A 21 -45.72 7.02 20.74
N CYS A 22 -46.92 6.80 21.30
CA CYS A 22 -47.20 5.58 22.07
C CYS A 22 -47.12 4.31 21.22
N ASP A 23 -47.65 4.34 20.00
CA ASP A 23 -47.58 3.21 19.08
C ASP A 23 -46.11 2.91 18.68
N ASN A 24 -45.31 3.92 18.38
CA ASN A 24 -43.87 3.78 18.11
C ASN A 24 -43.11 3.25 19.36
N PHE A 25 -43.45 3.69 20.53
CA PHE A 25 -42.85 3.16 21.78
C PHE A 25 -43.21 1.68 22.02
N SER A 26 -44.44 1.29 21.70
CA SER A 26 -44.89 -0.10 21.78
C SER A 26 -44.20 -0.99 20.75
N GLU A 27 -43.90 -0.49 19.57
CA GLU A 27 -43.08 -1.18 18.57
C GLU A 27 -41.62 -1.32 19.03
N LEU A 28 -41.01 -0.23 19.56
CA LEU A 28 -39.65 -0.28 20.11
C LEU A 28 -39.53 -1.26 21.30
N GLN A 29 -40.58 -1.42 22.12
CA GLN A 29 -40.58 -2.45 23.15
C GLN A 29 -40.61 -3.89 22.62
N LYS A 30 -41.13 -4.13 21.41
CA LYS A 30 -41.07 -5.45 20.75
C LYS A 30 -39.64 -5.81 20.28
N TYR A 31 -38.79 -4.82 20.11
CA TYR A 31 -37.34 -4.98 19.78
C TYR A 31 -36.45 -4.95 21.03
N GLN A 32 -37.01 -4.94 22.24
CA GLN A 32 -36.22 -5.21 23.45
C GLN A 32 -35.65 -6.63 23.33
N ILE A 33 -34.39 -6.67 22.84
CA ILE A 33 -33.55 -7.86 22.84
C ILE A 33 -33.57 -8.38 24.30
N ASN A 34 -34.15 -9.53 24.52
CA ASN A 34 -34.18 -10.15 25.84
C ASN A 34 -32.70 -10.36 26.24
N PRO A 35 -32.17 -9.64 27.24
CA PRO A 35 -30.74 -9.69 27.59
C PRO A 35 -30.31 -11.11 28.01
N ASP A 36 -31.22 -11.87 28.59
CA ASP A 36 -30.96 -13.25 29.00
C ASP A 36 -30.79 -14.20 27.81
N LYS A 37 -31.52 -13.95 26.71
CA LYS A 37 -31.38 -14.71 25.47
C LYS A 37 -30.07 -14.40 24.75
N VAL A 38 -29.71 -13.13 24.68
CA VAL A 38 -28.40 -12.69 24.06
C VAL A 38 -27.23 -13.26 24.88
N MET A 39 -27.34 -13.25 26.19
CA MET A 39 -26.31 -13.78 27.06
C MET A 39 -26.19 -15.30 26.93
N SER A 40 -27.30 -16.02 26.81
CA SER A 40 -27.36 -17.48 26.58
C SER A 40 -26.76 -17.84 25.19
N ASP A 41 -27.12 -17.10 24.14
CA ASP A 41 -26.62 -17.34 22.78
C ASP A 41 -25.10 -17.02 22.68
N SER A 42 -24.65 -15.97 23.36
CA SER A 42 -23.23 -15.63 23.45
C SER A 42 -22.42 -16.69 24.22
N GLN A 43 -22.98 -17.21 25.31
CA GLN A 43 -22.36 -18.27 26.11
C GLN A 43 -22.23 -19.57 25.32
N THR A 44 -23.25 -19.89 24.51
CA THR A 44 -23.25 -21.08 23.63
C THR A 44 -22.18 -20.90 22.51
N GLN A 45 -22.04 -19.71 21.95
CA GLN A 45 -21.01 -19.42 20.96
C GLN A 45 -19.60 -19.52 21.55
N ILE A 46 -19.38 -18.99 22.75
CA ILE A 46 -18.10 -19.11 23.47
C ILE A 46 -17.74 -20.59 23.73
N GLN A 47 -18.67 -21.39 24.19
CA GLN A 47 -18.44 -22.81 24.39
C GLN A 47 -18.14 -23.57 23.10
N THR A 48 -18.80 -23.20 22.01
CA THR A 48 -18.51 -23.76 20.67
C THR A 48 -17.13 -23.41 20.19
N LEU A 49 -16.72 -22.16 20.35
CA LEU A 49 -15.37 -21.70 20.00
C LEU A 49 -14.29 -22.35 20.87
N GLN A 50 -14.54 -22.53 22.16
CA GLN A 50 -13.64 -23.25 23.06
C GLN A 50 -13.45 -24.72 22.63
N LYS A 51 -14.52 -25.42 22.28
CA LYS A 51 -14.44 -26.79 21.74
C LYS A 51 -13.70 -26.85 20.39
N MET A 52 -13.88 -25.85 19.52
CA MET A 52 -13.13 -25.79 18.27
C MET A 52 -11.64 -25.56 18.53
N LEU A 53 -11.27 -24.71 19.47
CA LEU A 53 -9.88 -24.47 19.87
C LEU A 53 -9.24 -25.72 20.49
N GLU A 54 -9.95 -26.43 21.36
CA GLU A 54 -9.48 -27.70 21.93
C GLU A 54 -9.29 -28.77 20.86
N ASN A 55 -10.21 -28.87 19.88
CA ASN A 55 -10.08 -29.80 18.78
C ASN A 55 -8.91 -29.43 17.83
N ILE A 56 -8.61 -28.14 17.66
CA ILE A 56 -7.45 -27.68 16.88
C ILE A 56 -6.17 -27.98 17.67
N ALA A 57 -6.14 -27.73 18.97
CA ALA A 57 -5.00 -27.99 19.83
C ALA A 57 -4.66 -29.50 19.90
N THR A 58 -5.66 -30.36 20.11
CA THR A 58 -5.48 -31.83 20.10
C THR A 58 -5.01 -32.35 18.74
N LYS A 59 -5.60 -31.86 17.63
CA LYS A 59 -5.15 -32.23 16.29
C LYS A 59 -3.75 -31.70 15.93
N ALA A 60 -3.32 -30.61 16.56
CA ALA A 60 -1.96 -30.05 16.39
C ALA A 60 -0.92 -30.89 17.17
N VAL A 61 -1.31 -31.49 18.30
CA VAL A 61 -0.43 -32.35 19.11
C VAL A 61 -0.26 -33.74 18.47
N ASP A 62 -1.32 -34.26 17.84
CA ASP A 62 -1.30 -35.61 17.21
C ASP A 62 -0.70 -35.64 15.80
N LYS A 63 -0.31 -34.50 15.22
CA LYS A 63 0.43 -34.49 13.96
C LYS A 63 1.92 -34.59 14.23
N PRO A 64 2.58 -35.72 13.86
CA PRO A 64 4.02 -35.76 13.90
C PRO A 64 4.57 -34.66 12.99
N THR A 65 5.46 -33.89 13.55
CA THR A 65 6.35 -32.88 13.00
C THR A 65 6.55 -32.89 11.46
N ILE A 66 5.53 -32.47 10.70
CA ILE A 66 5.68 -32.17 9.26
C ILE A 66 6.31 -30.78 9.07
N THR A 67 6.51 -30.02 10.14
CA THR A 67 6.96 -28.62 10.11
C THR A 67 8.36 -28.44 9.51
N THR A 68 9.24 -29.43 9.64
CA THR A 68 10.62 -29.34 9.12
C THR A 68 10.70 -29.49 7.60
N ASN A 69 9.88 -30.34 7.00
CA ASN A 69 9.95 -30.58 5.56
C ASN A 69 9.30 -29.44 4.75
N THR A 70 8.18 -28.88 5.23
CA THR A 70 7.49 -27.78 4.53
C THR A 70 8.31 -26.50 4.57
N THR A 71 8.92 -26.18 5.72
CA THR A 71 9.77 -24.98 5.87
C THR A 71 11.03 -25.11 4.98
N ASN A 72 11.64 -26.27 4.92
CA ASN A 72 12.80 -26.53 4.06
C ASN A 72 12.43 -26.45 2.57
N THR A 73 11.26 -26.94 2.17
CA THR A 73 10.77 -26.87 0.79
C THR A 73 10.51 -25.43 0.36
N ILE A 74 9.83 -24.63 1.19
CA ILE A 74 9.57 -23.22 0.93
C ILE A 74 10.87 -22.42 0.87
N THR A 75 11.79 -22.66 1.81
CA THR A 75 13.10 -22.00 1.83
C THR A 75 13.92 -22.33 0.58
N ASN A 76 13.90 -23.57 0.11
CA ASN A 76 14.57 -23.99 -1.12
C ASN A 76 13.91 -23.40 -2.37
N GLN A 77 12.58 -23.31 -2.41
CA GLN A 77 11.87 -22.66 -3.50
C GLN A 77 12.23 -21.16 -3.59
N ILE A 78 12.25 -20.46 -2.47
CA ILE A 78 12.67 -19.06 -2.40
C ILE A 78 14.13 -18.90 -2.86
N ARG A 79 15.04 -19.77 -2.39
CA ARG A 79 16.45 -19.75 -2.83
C ARG A 79 16.61 -19.88 -4.35
N ASN A 80 15.79 -20.71 -4.99
CA ASN A 80 15.82 -20.90 -6.43
C ASN A 80 15.41 -19.66 -7.24
N CYS A 81 14.75 -18.69 -6.61
CA CYS A 81 14.39 -17.42 -7.24
C CYS A 81 15.53 -16.39 -7.22
N PHE A 82 16.55 -16.58 -6.39
CA PHE A 82 17.69 -15.67 -6.33
C PHE A 82 18.76 -15.97 -7.37
N SER A 83 19.44 -14.91 -7.82
CA SER A 83 20.65 -15.07 -8.62
C SER A 83 21.78 -15.67 -7.79
N THR A 84 22.52 -16.60 -8.39
CA THR A 84 23.75 -17.16 -7.81
C THR A 84 25.03 -16.47 -8.32
N LYS A 85 24.86 -15.52 -9.25
CA LYS A 85 25.96 -14.79 -9.90
C LYS A 85 25.97 -13.30 -9.56
N HIS A 86 24.84 -12.78 -9.14
CA HIS A 86 24.64 -11.36 -8.86
C HIS A 86 24.07 -11.21 -7.46
N PHE A 87 24.69 -10.40 -6.65
CA PHE A 87 24.30 -10.16 -5.26
C PHE A 87 24.01 -8.69 -5.04
N LEU A 88 23.10 -8.38 -4.12
CA LEU A 88 22.76 -7.02 -3.74
C LEU A 88 24.01 -6.23 -3.32
N GLU A 89 24.96 -6.89 -2.66
CA GLU A 89 26.20 -6.32 -2.17
C GLU A 89 27.15 -5.85 -3.29
N ASP A 90 27.09 -6.51 -4.48
CA ASP A 90 27.98 -6.24 -5.61
C ASP A 90 27.48 -5.11 -6.53
N ILE A 91 26.29 -4.59 -6.29
CA ILE A 91 25.75 -3.52 -7.11
C ILE A 91 26.62 -2.26 -6.91
N LYS A 92 27.21 -1.81 -8.01
CA LYS A 92 28.02 -0.58 -8.02
C LYS A 92 27.14 0.64 -8.29
N ILE A 93 27.39 1.72 -7.57
CA ILE A 93 26.67 3.00 -7.72
C ILE A 93 26.73 3.48 -9.19
N ALA A 94 27.89 3.35 -9.84
CA ALA A 94 28.05 3.73 -11.23
C ALA A 94 27.14 2.94 -12.20
N ASP A 95 26.91 1.66 -11.93
CA ASP A 95 26.02 0.82 -12.76
C ASP A 95 24.55 1.21 -12.54
N ILE A 96 24.15 1.52 -11.30
CA ILE A 96 22.81 2.04 -11.01
C ILE A 96 22.61 3.35 -11.76
N LYS A 97 23.54 4.30 -11.62
CA LYS A 97 23.45 5.60 -12.27
C LYS A 97 23.32 5.48 -13.79
N ARG A 98 24.15 4.65 -14.43
CA ARG A 98 24.07 4.39 -15.87
C ARG A 98 22.72 3.81 -16.29
N LYS A 99 22.20 2.82 -15.56
CA LYS A 99 20.90 2.21 -15.83
C LYS A 99 19.76 3.20 -15.64
N CYS A 100 19.81 4.02 -14.61
CA CYS A 100 18.83 5.09 -14.40
C CYS A 100 18.90 6.15 -15.51
N GLN A 101 20.08 6.57 -15.92
CA GLN A 101 20.25 7.54 -17.01
C GLN A 101 19.66 7.07 -18.33
N SER A 102 19.70 5.75 -18.61
CA SER A 102 19.12 5.18 -19.83
C SER A 102 17.63 4.89 -19.76
N SER A 103 17.04 4.82 -18.58
CA SER A 103 15.68 4.28 -18.40
C SER A 103 14.73 5.18 -17.61
N LEU A 104 15.24 6.18 -16.86
CA LEU A 104 14.40 7.12 -16.13
C LEU A 104 13.87 8.17 -17.09
N THR A 105 12.60 8.05 -17.42
CA THR A 105 11.88 8.97 -18.34
C THR A 105 11.03 9.96 -17.55
N GLU A 106 10.54 10.98 -18.23
CA GLU A 106 9.56 11.91 -17.69
C GLU A 106 8.35 11.18 -17.08
N GLN A 107 7.80 10.17 -17.77
CA GLN A 107 6.66 9.41 -17.28
C GLN A 107 6.96 8.71 -15.93
N ILE A 108 8.13 8.10 -15.80
CA ILE A 108 8.56 7.46 -14.55
C ILE A 108 8.71 8.50 -13.43
N LEU A 109 9.24 9.67 -13.76
CA LEU A 109 9.35 10.78 -12.81
C LEU A 109 7.97 11.26 -12.35
N MET A 110 7.01 11.43 -13.28
CA MET A 110 5.64 11.84 -12.96
C MET A 110 4.89 10.84 -12.09
N ASP A 111 5.19 9.54 -12.20
CA ASP A 111 4.65 8.48 -11.35
C ASP A 111 5.26 8.49 -9.92
N GLY A 112 6.23 9.35 -9.65
CA GLY A 112 6.85 9.55 -8.33
C GLY A 112 7.50 8.28 -7.79
N GLN A 113 7.29 7.98 -6.51
CA GLN A 113 7.88 6.81 -5.85
C GLN A 113 7.51 5.48 -6.51
N ARG A 114 6.28 5.35 -7.04
CA ARG A 114 5.83 4.14 -7.75
C ARG A 114 6.59 3.94 -9.05
N GLY A 115 6.81 5.01 -9.80
CA GLY A 115 7.64 4.98 -11.00
C GLY A 115 9.07 4.52 -10.70
N ILE A 116 9.66 5.06 -9.64
CA ILE A 116 10.99 4.66 -9.18
C ILE A 116 11.03 3.18 -8.74
N ALA A 117 10.01 2.67 -8.06
CA ALA A 117 9.94 1.26 -7.68
C ALA A 117 9.90 0.32 -8.90
N ARG A 118 9.15 0.68 -9.95
CA ARG A 118 9.12 -0.05 -11.23
C ARG A 118 10.49 -0.02 -11.90
N LEU A 119 11.10 1.15 -12.01
CA LEU A 119 12.45 1.30 -12.55
C LEU A 119 13.46 0.40 -11.82
N CYS A 120 13.44 0.41 -10.47
CA CYS A 120 14.30 -0.44 -9.65
C CYS A 120 14.06 -1.93 -9.92
N THR A 121 12.80 -2.35 -10.03
CA THR A 121 12.45 -3.74 -10.30
C THR A 121 12.98 -4.20 -11.64
N GLU A 122 12.75 -3.42 -12.70
CA GLU A 122 13.11 -3.79 -14.06
C GLU A 122 14.63 -3.72 -14.32
N GLN A 123 15.27 -2.65 -13.84
CA GLN A 123 16.65 -2.37 -14.20
C GLN A 123 17.66 -2.89 -13.18
N ILE A 124 17.27 -3.06 -11.91
CA ILE A 124 18.22 -3.38 -10.83
C ILE A 124 17.94 -4.75 -10.25
N ILE A 125 16.70 -5.01 -9.81
CA ILE A 125 16.34 -6.22 -9.07
C ILE A 125 16.29 -7.43 -9.99
N ASN A 126 15.66 -7.33 -11.16
CA ASN A 126 15.60 -8.40 -12.13
C ASN A 126 16.96 -8.54 -12.83
N THR A 127 17.55 -9.71 -12.71
CA THR A 127 18.84 -10.01 -13.31
C THR A 127 18.67 -10.62 -14.71
N ARG A 128 19.75 -10.62 -15.50
CA ARG A 128 19.74 -11.18 -16.88
C ARG A 128 19.40 -12.67 -16.94
N ASP A 129 19.67 -13.40 -15.89
CA ASP A 129 19.37 -14.83 -15.75
C ASP A 129 17.91 -15.09 -15.27
N LYS A 130 17.04 -14.08 -15.36
CA LYS A 130 15.63 -14.12 -14.91
C LYS A 130 15.47 -14.44 -13.42
N LYS A 131 16.49 -14.17 -12.65
CA LYS A 131 16.51 -14.27 -11.18
C LYS A 131 16.38 -12.89 -10.56
N LYS A 132 16.14 -12.85 -9.25
CA LYS A 132 15.96 -11.60 -8.52
C LYS A 132 17.09 -11.38 -7.51
N LEU A 133 17.40 -10.11 -7.24
CA LEU A 133 18.29 -9.72 -6.15
C LEU A 133 17.55 -9.51 -4.83
N LEU A 134 16.27 -9.17 -4.92
CA LEU A 134 15.41 -8.88 -3.79
C LEU A 134 14.03 -9.48 -4.06
N ILE A 135 13.45 -10.16 -3.07
CA ILE A 135 12.12 -10.78 -3.17
C ILE A 135 11.27 -10.37 -1.98
N ALA A 136 10.02 -9.98 -2.24
CA ALA A 136 9.05 -9.73 -1.20
C ALA A 136 8.49 -11.06 -0.65
N THR A 137 8.66 -11.30 0.63
CA THR A 137 8.15 -12.49 1.32
C THR A 137 6.85 -12.23 2.08
N ASP A 138 6.62 -10.97 2.44
CA ASP A 138 5.35 -10.50 3.00
C ASP A 138 5.10 -9.09 2.45
N HIS A 139 4.26 -9.01 1.43
CA HIS A 139 3.96 -7.74 0.77
C HIS A 139 3.13 -6.79 1.65
N THR A 140 2.32 -7.32 2.55
CA THR A 140 1.49 -6.51 3.47
C THR A 140 2.34 -5.76 4.50
N ARG A 141 3.46 -6.37 4.90
CA ARG A 141 4.38 -5.81 5.89
C ARG A 141 5.68 -5.31 5.27
N ALA A 142 5.75 -5.19 3.96
CA ALA A 142 6.95 -4.78 3.20
C ALA A 142 8.22 -5.52 3.68
N LYS A 143 8.10 -6.85 3.89
CA LYS A 143 9.24 -7.69 4.24
C LYS A 143 9.85 -8.26 2.98
N PHE A 144 11.15 -8.08 2.86
CA PHE A 144 11.94 -8.55 1.74
C PHE A 144 13.03 -9.51 2.22
N ARG A 145 13.57 -10.28 1.28
CA ARG A 145 14.76 -11.09 1.46
C ARG A 145 15.71 -10.91 0.29
N TYR A 146 16.98 -11.02 0.57
CA TYR A 146 18.04 -11.15 -0.43
C TYR A 146 19.00 -12.25 -0.04
N MET A 147 19.79 -12.72 -0.98
CA MET A 147 20.83 -13.72 -0.75
C MET A 147 22.18 -13.03 -0.70
N ASP A 148 22.96 -13.29 0.36
CA ASP A 148 24.33 -12.83 0.48
C ASP A 148 25.30 -13.68 -0.34
N LYS A 149 26.56 -13.25 -0.45
CA LYS A 149 27.62 -13.97 -1.21
C LYS A 149 27.91 -15.36 -0.67
N GLN A 150 27.61 -15.63 0.57
CA GLN A 150 27.78 -16.93 1.22
C GLN A 150 26.58 -17.86 1.00
N GLY A 151 25.54 -17.40 0.28
CA GLY A 151 24.32 -18.15 0.00
C GLY A 151 23.30 -18.14 1.16
N ASN A 152 23.49 -17.26 2.18
CA ASN A 152 22.53 -17.12 3.26
C ASN A 152 21.43 -16.14 2.88
N LEU A 153 20.20 -16.49 3.29
CA LEU A 153 19.06 -15.58 3.16
C LEU A 153 19.08 -14.55 4.29
N LYS A 154 19.03 -13.28 3.92
CA LYS A 154 18.97 -12.14 4.82
C LYS A 154 17.59 -11.47 4.70
N ASP A 155 17.02 -11.11 5.82
CA ASP A 155 15.79 -10.32 5.86
C ASP A 155 16.14 -8.83 5.69
N ASP A 156 15.33 -8.14 4.88
CA ASP A 156 15.43 -6.69 4.63
C ASP A 156 14.06 -6.07 4.85
N ILE A 157 13.86 -5.52 6.04
CA ILE A 157 12.58 -4.91 6.42
C ILE A 157 12.48 -3.56 5.70
N GLU A 158 11.34 -3.33 5.03
CA GLU A 158 11.09 -2.11 4.26
C GLU A 158 12.15 -1.84 3.17
N ALA A 159 12.84 -2.89 2.72
CA ALA A 159 13.91 -2.82 1.73
C ALA A 159 15.03 -1.82 2.09
N ARG A 160 15.34 -1.61 3.37
CA ARG A 160 16.29 -0.59 3.83
C ARG A 160 17.68 -0.75 3.23
N THR A 161 18.20 -1.97 3.25
CA THR A 161 19.54 -2.27 2.69
C THR A 161 19.57 -1.98 1.18
N PHE A 162 18.47 -2.28 0.49
CA PHE A 162 18.35 -1.96 -0.94
C PHE A 162 18.25 -0.45 -1.16
N ILE A 163 17.38 0.25 -0.43
CA ILE A 163 17.16 1.69 -0.53
C ILE A 163 18.45 2.47 -0.28
N GLU A 164 19.22 2.12 0.76
CA GLU A 164 20.51 2.75 1.07
C GLU A 164 21.47 2.72 -0.13
N LYS A 165 21.45 1.64 -0.91
CA LYS A 165 22.32 1.52 -2.09
C LYS A 165 21.84 2.31 -3.30
N VAL A 166 20.53 2.42 -3.51
CA VAL A 166 19.97 2.97 -4.75
C VAL A 166 19.54 4.41 -4.62
N SER A 167 19.30 4.93 -3.41
CA SER A 167 18.70 6.25 -3.20
C SER A 167 19.53 7.38 -3.82
N LYS A 168 20.79 7.45 -3.47
CA LYS A 168 21.65 8.55 -3.96
C LYS A 168 21.76 8.60 -5.48
N PRO A 169 22.17 7.52 -6.19
CA PRO A 169 22.30 7.58 -7.64
C PRO A 169 20.97 7.82 -8.37
N ILE A 170 19.85 7.36 -7.84
CA ILE A 170 18.52 7.60 -8.40
C ILE A 170 18.14 9.07 -8.27
N LYS A 171 18.31 9.66 -7.08
CA LYS A 171 18.01 11.09 -6.85
C LYS A 171 18.84 12.00 -7.75
N GLU A 172 20.13 11.72 -7.91
CA GLU A 172 21.00 12.48 -8.81
C GLU A 172 20.52 12.44 -10.27
N VAL A 173 20.03 11.30 -10.75
CA VAL A 173 19.50 11.20 -12.11
C VAL A 173 18.12 11.82 -12.22
N ALA A 174 17.28 11.67 -11.19
CA ALA A 174 15.96 12.27 -11.15
C ALA A 174 16.03 13.81 -11.17
N ASP A 175 17.00 14.41 -10.48
CA ASP A 175 17.25 15.86 -10.55
C ASP A 175 17.50 16.31 -12.02
N ILE A 176 18.34 15.59 -12.76
CA ILE A 176 18.64 15.90 -14.16
C ILE A 176 17.40 15.81 -15.06
N VAL A 177 16.62 14.73 -14.90
CA VAL A 177 15.38 14.55 -15.69
C VAL A 177 14.35 15.62 -15.34
N PHE A 178 14.22 15.94 -14.05
CA PHE A 178 13.33 16.98 -13.58
C PHE A 178 13.68 18.37 -14.14
N ASP A 179 14.95 18.75 -14.11
CA ASP A 179 15.41 20.03 -14.67
C ASP A 179 15.12 20.12 -16.18
N ASN A 180 15.31 19.01 -16.92
CA ASN A 180 14.97 18.95 -18.34
C ASN A 180 13.46 19.10 -18.58
N VAL A 181 12.62 18.46 -17.76
CA VAL A 181 11.15 18.59 -17.85
C VAL A 181 10.71 20.02 -17.60
N LEU A 182 11.26 20.67 -16.58
CA LEU A 182 10.94 22.07 -16.27
C LEU A 182 11.41 23.01 -17.40
N SER A 183 12.60 22.78 -17.97
CA SER A 183 13.08 23.56 -19.11
C SER A 183 12.14 23.43 -20.30
N CYS A 184 11.75 22.21 -20.66
CA CYS A 184 10.80 21.99 -21.77
C CYS A 184 9.44 22.66 -21.52
N ILE A 185 8.91 22.61 -20.30
CA ILE A 185 7.66 23.29 -19.95
C ILE A 185 7.81 24.80 -20.08
N LYS A 186 8.93 25.37 -19.64
CA LYS A 186 9.20 26.80 -19.74
C LYS A 186 9.29 27.24 -21.21
N ASP A 187 10.09 26.54 -22.02
CA ASP A 187 10.26 26.82 -23.42
C ASP A 187 8.92 26.77 -24.18
N GLU A 188 8.08 25.75 -23.87
CA GLU A 188 6.75 25.64 -24.48
C GLU A 188 5.83 26.80 -24.06
N LYS A 189 5.88 27.23 -22.80
CA LYS A 189 5.09 28.39 -22.31
C LYS A 189 5.51 29.70 -23.00
N GLU A 190 6.80 29.87 -23.26
CA GLU A 190 7.33 31.06 -23.93
C GLU A 190 6.94 31.14 -25.44
N MET A 191 6.61 29.98 -26.05
CA MET A 191 6.16 29.91 -27.45
C MET A 191 4.65 30.11 -27.59
N LEU A 192 3.86 30.09 -26.51
CA LEU A 192 2.41 30.22 -26.56
C LEU A 192 1.97 31.68 -26.66
N GLU A 193 0.98 31.95 -27.52
CA GLU A 193 0.33 33.26 -27.59
C GLU A 193 -0.42 33.58 -26.28
N ASP A 194 -0.68 34.87 -26.01
CA ASP A 194 -1.24 35.29 -24.74
C ASP A 194 -2.68 34.79 -24.50
N ASP A 195 -3.40 34.47 -25.55
CA ASP A 195 -4.79 33.98 -25.50
C ASP A 195 -4.92 32.45 -25.42
N ASP A 196 -3.84 31.68 -25.45
CA ASP A 196 -3.89 30.21 -25.30
C ASP A 196 -3.92 29.81 -23.81
N TYR A 197 -4.99 30.23 -23.13
CA TYR A 197 -5.19 29.96 -21.69
C TYR A 197 -5.30 28.48 -21.37
N SER A 198 -5.91 27.67 -22.27
CA SER A 198 -6.10 26.24 -22.03
C SER A 198 -4.76 25.50 -21.97
N ARG A 199 -3.90 25.74 -22.94
CA ARG A 199 -2.58 25.12 -23.01
C ARG A 199 -1.66 25.59 -21.88
N LYS A 200 -1.72 26.89 -21.54
CA LYS A 200 -1.00 27.42 -20.37
C LYS A 200 -1.44 26.76 -19.07
N ALA A 201 -2.75 26.48 -18.88
CA ALA A 201 -3.26 25.78 -17.72
C ALA A 201 -2.75 24.32 -17.65
N GLU A 202 -2.77 23.58 -18.77
CA GLU A 202 -2.22 22.22 -18.84
C GLU A 202 -0.74 22.16 -18.45
N LEU A 203 0.05 23.11 -18.94
CA LEU A 203 1.48 23.19 -18.62
C LEU A 203 1.73 23.56 -17.16
N ASN A 204 0.89 24.39 -16.57
CA ASN A 204 0.95 24.68 -15.12
C ASN A 204 0.64 23.44 -14.29
N ASP A 205 -0.38 22.66 -14.66
CA ASP A 205 -0.73 21.40 -13.98
C ASP A 205 0.40 20.39 -14.12
N LYS A 206 1.02 20.27 -15.30
CA LYS A 206 2.17 19.41 -15.55
C LYS A 206 3.37 19.81 -14.68
N GLU A 207 3.68 21.10 -14.57
CA GLU A 207 4.74 21.63 -13.71
C GLU A 207 4.46 21.33 -12.23
N LEU A 208 3.22 21.53 -11.78
CA LEU A 208 2.81 21.23 -10.42
C LEU A 208 2.95 19.72 -10.11
N GLN A 209 2.56 18.86 -11.05
CA GLN A 209 2.72 17.41 -10.91
C GLN A 209 4.20 17.04 -10.84
N ALA A 210 5.07 17.58 -11.71
CA ALA A 210 6.50 17.32 -11.69
C ALA A 210 7.13 17.71 -10.34
N ASN A 211 6.82 18.90 -9.85
CA ASN A 211 7.31 19.39 -8.55
C ASN A 211 6.88 18.47 -7.40
N ARG A 212 5.60 18.06 -7.37
CA ARG A 212 5.07 17.15 -6.36
C ARG A 212 5.73 15.78 -6.41
N SER A 213 5.86 15.21 -7.59
CA SER A 213 6.50 13.91 -7.80
C SER A 213 7.95 13.91 -7.38
N MET A 214 8.68 14.99 -7.72
CA MET A 214 10.07 15.13 -7.32
C MET A 214 10.26 15.27 -5.83
N MET A 215 9.36 15.97 -5.13
CA MET A 215 9.34 16.03 -3.67
C MET A 215 9.22 14.63 -3.04
N TYR A 216 8.31 13.78 -3.57
CA TYR A 216 8.17 12.40 -3.10
C TYR A 216 9.40 11.54 -3.43
N ILE A 217 10.02 11.72 -4.61
CA ILE A 217 11.24 11.00 -4.97
C ILE A 217 12.40 11.40 -4.03
N LYS A 218 12.50 12.67 -3.65
CA LYS A 218 13.54 13.12 -2.68
C LYS A 218 13.41 12.49 -1.30
N CYS A 219 12.22 12.05 -0.93
CA CYS A 219 11.93 11.47 0.39
C CYS A 219 11.81 9.94 0.39
N PHE A 220 12.05 9.24 -0.73
CA PHE A 220 11.78 7.80 -0.78
C PHE A 220 12.73 6.94 0.08
N ASP A 221 13.84 7.49 0.56
CA ASP A 221 14.74 6.85 1.51
C ASP A 221 14.42 7.17 2.99
N ASP A 222 13.43 8.04 3.25
CA ASP A 222 12.91 8.28 4.59
C ASP A 222 11.81 7.25 4.91
N PRO A 223 11.99 6.39 5.94
CA PRO A 223 10.99 5.39 6.31
C PRO A 223 9.60 5.94 6.61
N LYS A 224 9.49 7.22 6.99
CA LYS A 224 8.21 7.89 7.25
C LYS A 224 7.45 8.25 5.97
N HIS A 225 8.16 8.35 4.85
CA HIS A 225 7.64 8.90 3.60
C HIS A 225 7.80 7.96 2.39
N ASN A 226 8.27 6.72 2.58
CA ASN A 226 8.59 5.79 1.50
C ASN A 226 7.53 4.69 1.27
N SER A 227 6.35 4.82 1.86
CA SER A 227 5.30 3.79 1.80
C SER A 227 4.89 3.44 0.36
N ASP A 228 4.78 4.43 -0.52
CA ASP A 228 4.40 4.19 -1.91
C ASP A 228 5.49 3.43 -2.68
N PHE A 229 6.77 3.73 -2.40
CA PHE A 229 7.90 3.01 -2.97
C PHE A 229 7.94 1.56 -2.49
N THR A 230 7.90 1.34 -1.17
CA THR A 230 8.04 -0.01 -0.58
C THR A 230 6.86 -0.91 -0.90
N ASN A 231 5.64 -0.37 -0.93
CA ASN A 231 4.44 -1.12 -1.29
C ASN A 231 4.46 -1.55 -2.77
N GLU A 232 4.77 -0.64 -3.69
CA GLU A 232 4.87 -0.97 -5.11
C GLU A 232 6.00 -1.98 -5.35
N LEU A 233 7.17 -1.77 -4.72
CA LEU A 233 8.29 -2.69 -4.79
C LEU A 233 7.89 -4.11 -4.31
N ALA A 234 7.11 -4.20 -3.22
CA ALA A 234 6.65 -5.47 -2.68
C ALA A 234 5.65 -6.16 -3.61
N ILE A 235 4.77 -5.41 -4.26
CA ILE A 235 3.80 -5.94 -5.23
C ILE A 235 4.53 -6.54 -6.45
N LEU A 236 5.52 -5.83 -6.98
CA LEU A 236 6.25 -6.22 -8.19
C LEU A 236 7.22 -7.38 -7.97
N ASN A 237 7.69 -7.58 -6.73
CA ASN A 237 8.74 -8.55 -6.40
C ASN A 237 8.24 -9.73 -5.55
N LYS A 238 6.98 -10.10 -5.69
CA LYS A 238 6.41 -11.30 -5.05
C LYS A 238 7.22 -12.55 -5.43
N SER A 239 7.38 -13.44 -4.45
CA SER A 239 8.00 -14.77 -4.61
C SER A 239 7.08 -15.74 -5.35
#